data_9b69e4a8cd2704b25f55c40353ec3c0c
#
_entry.id   9b69e4a8cd2704b25f55c40353ec3c0c
#
_cell.length_a   1.000
_cell.length_b   1.000
_cell.length_c   1.000
_cell.angle_alpha   90.00
_cell.angle_beta   90.00
_cell.angle_gamma   90.00
#
_symmetry.space_group_name_H-M   'P 1'
#
loop_
_entity.id
_entity.type
_entity.pdbx_description
1 polymer ?
#
loop_
_entity_poly.entity_id
_entity_poly.type
_entity_poly.pdbx_seq_one_letter_code
_entity_poly.pdbx_strand_id
1 'polypeptide(L)'
;ANIRRLSLIVFSFAAALMIFTLFSGAEIKGATRWVNVVGVSLQPSEFIKPAFAVIAASMFAAWRLEERFPGYLVVLGLYGGVVLLLIAQPDVGMAILISFVWGLQFFLAGLPMVLVMGIGTVFIFGGFAAYFQFSHVRERIDRFIDPQNIDVYGQVSQSLEAFKKGGVFGRGPGEGHVKENLPDAHSDFIFAVAVEEFGMIAGLLIVSIFG
;
A
#
# COMPACT_ATOMS: atom_id res chain seq x y z
N ALA A 1 4.08 -24.66 8.79
CA ALA A 1 2.96 -24.56 9.74
C ALA A 1 3.00 -23.26 10.57
N ASN A 2 4.17 -22.86 11.09
CA ASN A 2 4.29 -21.71 12.00
C ASN A 2 4.01 -20.36 11.33
N ILE A 3 4.53 -20.13 10.11
CA ILE A 3 4.32 -18.88 9.36
C ILE A 3 2.81 -18.67 9.10
N ARG A 4 2.09 -19.69 8.66
CA ARG A 4 0.64 -19.60 8.42
C ARG A 4 -0.15 -19.26 9.69
N ARG A 5 0.20 -19.87 10.84
CA ARG A 5 -0.44 -19.56 12.12
C ARG A 5 -0.17 -18.13 12.54
N LEU A 6 1.09 -17.69 12.42
CA LEU A 6 1.46 -16.31 12.72
C LEU A 6 0.69 -15.32 11.83
N SER A 7 0.64 -15.59 10.52
CA SER A 7 -0.10 -14.73 9.58
C SER A 7 -1.59 -14.65 9.89
N LEU A 8 -2.22 -15.77 10.34
CA LEU A 8 -3.62 -15.75 10.77
C LEU A 8 -3.83 -14.87 12.01
N ILE A 9 -2.93 -14.95 12.99
CA ILE A 9 -2.99 -14.11 14.20
C ILE A 9 -2.81 -12.64 13.84
N VAL A 10 -1.77 -12.32 13.05
CA VAL A 10 -1.49 -10.95 12.61
C VAL A 10 -2.65 -10.40 11.78
N PHE A 11 -3.20 -11.18 10.85
CA PHE A 11 -4.35 -10.79 10.03
C PHE A 11 -5.58 -10.49 10.88
N SER A 12 -5.93 -11.39 11.79
CA SER A 12 -7.11 -11.23 12.65
C SER A 12 -6.98 -10.00 13.56
N PHE A 13 -5.79 -9.80 14.13
CA PHE A 13 -5.52 -8.64 14.98
C PHE A 13 -5.55 -7.34 14.17
N ALA A 14 -4.90 -7.29 13.02
CA ALA A 14 -4.89 -6.12 12.17
C ALA A 14 -6.29 -5.80 11.62
N ALA A 15 -7.07 -6.81 11.22
CA ALA A 15 -8.46 -6.63 10.79
C ALA A 15 -9.34 -6.07 11.92
N ALA A 16 -9.18 -6.57 13.15
CA ALA A 16 -9.88 -6.05 14.32
C ALA A 16 -9.50 -4.59 14.59
N LEU A 17 -8.22 -4.24 14.48
CA LEU A 17 -7.76 -2.85 14.61
C LEU A 17 -8.31 -1.96 13.49
N MET A 18 -8.39 -2.45 12.25
CA MET A 18 -9.01 -1.69 11.14
C MET A 18 -10.49 -1.41 11.41
N ILE A 19 -11.23 -2.41 11.90
CA ILE A 19 -12.62 -2.21 12.32
C ILE A 19 -12.70 -1.19 13.46
N PHE A 20 -11.82 -1.30 14.45
CA PHE A 20 -11.77 -0.36 15.57
C PHE A 20 -11.51 1.08 15.11
N THR A 21 -10.61 1.31 14.16
CA THR A 21 -10.31 2.64 13.63
C THR A 21 -11.49 3.29 12.92
N LEU A 22 -12.40 2.52 12.33
CA LEU A 22 -13.63 3.07 11.72
C LEU A 22 -14.54 3.77 12.75
N PHE A 23 -14.50 3.32 14.01
CA PHE A 23 -15.37 3.85 15.07
C PHE A 23 -14.64 4.83 16.01
N SER A 24 -13.33 4.69 16.17
CA SER A 24 -12.55 5.40 17.20
C SER A 24 -11.22 5.94 16.66
N GLY A 25 -10.97 5.87 15.35
CA GLY A 25 -9.73 6.32 14.75
C GLY A 25 -9.58 7.84 14.80
N ALA A 26 -8.37 8.32 15.08
CA ALA A 26 -8.03 9.72 14.90
C ALA A 26 -8.10 10.06 13.40
N GLU A 27 -8.88 11.09 13.06
CA GLU A 27 -8.93 11.59 11.70
C GLU A 27 -7.64 12.35 11.39
N ILE A 28 -6.75 11.75 10.60
CA ILE A 28 -5.52 12.37 10.14
C ILE A 28 -5.66 12.58 8.62
N LYS A 29 -5.61 13.82 8.17
CA LYS A 29 -5.75 14.20 6.74
C LYS A 29 -7.03 13.64 6.07
N GLY A 30 -8.16 13.64 6.78
CA GLY A 30 -9.46 13.18 6.25
C GLY A 30 -9.61 11.65 6.19
N ALA A 31 -8.76 10.88 6.87
CA ALA A 31 -8.86 9.44 6.91
C ALA A 31 -8.60 8.89 8.32
N THR A 32 -9.45 7.96 8.75
CA THR A 32 -9.37 7.28 10.05
C THR A 32 -8.60 5.97 9.94
N ARG A 33 -7.31 6.05 9.58
CA ARG A 33 -6.47 4.89 9.27
C ARG A 33 -5.44 4.56 10.34
N TRP A 34 -5.20 5.49 11.27
CA TRP A 34 -4.09 5.42 12.20
C TRP A 34 -4.56 5.11 13.61
N VAL A 35 -3.82 4.25 14.29
CA VAL A 35 -3.97 3.98 15.74
C VAL A 35 -2.73 4.50 16.43
N ASN A 36 -2.91 5.38 17.42
CA ASN A 36 -1.84 5.80 18.30
C ASN A 36 -1.71 4.83 19.48
N VAL A 37 -0.61 4.10 19.51
CA VAL A 37 -0.27 3.20 20.61
C VAL A 37 0.98 3.74 21.30
N VAL A 38 0.80 4.27 22.52
CA VAL A 38 1.92 4.78 23.37
C VAL A 38 2.83 5.77 22.61
N GLY A 39 2.25 6.69 21.84
CA GLY A 39 2.99 7.71 21.09
C GLY A 39 3.56 7.27 19.74
N VAL A 40 3.34 6.02 19.34
CA VAL A 40 3.68 5.51 18.01
C VAL A 40 2.41 5.39 17.19
N SER A 41 2.39 6.03 16.02
CA SER A 41 1.28 5.90 15.06
C SER A 41 1.47 4.64 14.23
N LEU A 42 0.55 3.69 14.35
CA LEU A 42 0.53 2.45 13.59
C LEU A 42 -0.62 2.47 12.60
N GLN A 43 -0.35 2.02 11.38
CA GLN A 43 -1.38 1.81 10.36
C GLN A 43 -1.66 0.30 10.25
N PRO A 44 -2.83 -0.18 10.70
CA PRO A 44 -3.12 -1.62 10.73
C PRO A 44 -3.13 -2.29 9.36
N SER A 45 -3.50 -1.57 8.29
CA SER A 45 -3.50 -2.08 6.92
C SER A 45 -2.11 -2.49 6.42
N GLU A 46 -1.01 -1.93 6.98
CA GLU A 46 0.35 -2.33 6.65
C GLU A 46 0.62 -3.79 7.05
N PHE A 47 0.07 -4.24 8.17
CA PHE A 47 0.21 -5.62 8.66
C PHE A 47 -0.71 -6.60 7.93
N ILE A 48 -1.86 -6.12 7.42
CA ILE A 48 -2.76 -6.97 6.63
C ILE A 48 -2.12 -7.43 5.32
N LYS A 49 -1.34 -6.59 4.65
CA LYS A 49 -0.74 -6.91 3.35
C LYS A 49 0.08 -8.22 3.36
N PRO A 50 1.15 -8.33 4.16
CA PRO A 50 1.94 -9.56 4.19
C PRO A 50 1.15 -10.74 4.77
N ALA A 51 0.32 -10.52 5.77
CA ALA A 51 -0.48 -11.57 6.38
C ALA A 51 -1.51 -12.14 5.39
N PHE A 52 -2.23 -11.27 4.66
CA PHE A 52 -3.16 -11.68 3.61
C PHE A 52 -2.46 -12.44 2.50
N ALA A 53 -1.30 -11.97 2.02
CA ALA A 53 -0.55 -12.64 0.98
C ALA A 53 -0.19 -14.08 1.35
N VAL A 54 0.28 -14.32 2.57
CA VAL A 54 0.63 -15.67 3.06
C VAL A 54 -0.62 -16.54 3.22
N ILE A 55 -1.72 -16.00 3.76
CA ILE A 55 -2.97 -16.75 3.93
C ILE A 55 -3.54 -17.12 2.56
N ALA A 56 -3.66 -16.17 1.65
CA ALA A 56 -4.18 -16.40 0.31
C ALA A 56 -3.36 -17.46 -0.44
N ALA A 57 -2.03 -17.34 -0.45
CA ALA A 57 -1.15 -18.34 -1.05
C ALA A 57 -1.36 -19.74 -0.44
N SER A 58 -1.51 -19.82 0.89
CA SER A 58 -1.74 -21.10 1.56
C SER A 58 -3.09 -21.74 1.24
N MET A 59 -4.13 -20.92 1.04
CA MET A 59 -5.46 -21.39 0.67
C MET A 59 -5.51 -21.82 -0.80
N PHE A 60 -4.84 -21.08 -1.70
CA PHE A 60 -4.69 -21.49 -3.09
C PHE A 60 -3.91 -22.79 -3.22
N ALA A 61 -2.83 -22.96 -2.45
CA ALA A 61 -2.09 -24.22 -2.41
C ALA A 61 -2.96 -25.38 -1.93
N ALA A 62 -3.73 -25.19 -0.86
CA ALA A 62 -4.66 -26.21 -0.36
C ALA A 62 -5.74 -26.56 -1.40
N TRP A 63 -6.31 -25.57 -2.09
CA TRP A 63 -7.28 -25.79 -3.16
C TRP A 63 -6.70 -26.62 -4.32
N ARG A 64 -5.43 -26.41 -4.65
CA ARG A 64 -4.76 -27.17 -5.72
C ARG A 64 -4.45 -28.61 -5.33
N LEU A 65 -4.26 -28.88 -4.03
CA LEU A 65 -3.92 -30.19 -3.50
C LEU A 65 -5.15 -31.02 -3.12
N GLU A 66 -6.23 -30.37 -2.71
CA GLU A 66 -7.45 -31.01 -2.23
C GLU A 66 -8.64 -30.54 -3.06
N GLU A 67 -9.13 -31.37 -4.00
CA GLU A 67 -10.25 -31.04 -4.90
C GLU A 67 -11.55 -30.63 -4.19
N ARG A 68 -11.75 -31.07 -2.95
CA ARG A 68 -12.97 -30.77 -2.15
C ARG A 68 -12.86 -29.47 -1.34
N PHE A 69 -11.67 -28.86 -1.23
CA PHE A 69 -11.50 -27.65 -0.43
C PHE A 69 -11.74 -26.39 -1.29
N PRO A 70 -12.77 -25.58 -0.95
CA PRO A 70 -13.10 -24.38 -1.74
C PRO A 70 -12.17 -23.19 -1.40
N GLY A 71 -10.86 -23.39 -1.41
CA GLY A 71 -9.87 -22.41 -0.99
C GLY A 71 -9.96 -21.07 -1.74
N TYR A 72 -10.31 -21.10 -3.03
CA TYR A 72 -10.51 -19.89 -3.82
C TYR A 72 -11.69 -19.03 -3.35
N LEU A 73 -12.80 -19.67 -2.89
CA LEU A 73 -13.95 -18.94 -2.34
C LEU A 73 -13.61 -18.31 -0.98
N VAL A 74 -12.85 -19.02 -0.15
CA VAL A 74 -12.38 -18.49 1.13
C VAL A 74 -11.52 -17.26 0.90
N VAL A 75 -10.55 -17.32 -0.03
CA VAL A 75 -9.69 -16.18 -0.37
C VAL A 75 -10.50 -15.04 -0.96
N LEU A 76 -11.47 -15.32 -1.82
CA LEU A 76 -12.36 -14.31 -2.38
C LEU A 76 -13.15 -13.58 -1.28
N GLY A 77 -13.67 -14.31 -0.30
CA GLY A 77 -14.36 -13.72 0.86
C GLY A 77 -13.45 -12.87 1.72
N LEU A 78 -12.23 -13.35 2.02
CA LEU A 78 -11.22 -12.58 2.76
C LEU A 78 -10.80 -11.32 1.99
N TYR A 79 -10.56 -11.43 0.70
CA TYR A 79 -10.25 -10.31 -0.18
C TYR A 79 -11.35 -9.27 -0.18
N GLY A 80 -12.60 -9.69 -0.39
CA GLY A 80 -13.76 -8.79 -0.36
C GLY A 80 -13.90 -8.07 0.98
N GLY A 81 -13.73 -8.77 2.10
CA GLY A 81 -13.75 -8.18 3.44
C GLY A 81 -12.66 -7.14 3.65
N VAL A 82 -11.42 -7.42 3.24
CA VAL A 82 -10.30 -6.47 3.36
C VAL A 82 -10.52 -5.25 2.47
N VAL A 83 -10.93 -5.44 1.21
CA VAL A 83 -11.19 -4.33 0.29
C VAL A 83 -12.33 -3.44 0.80
N LEU A 84 -13.41 -4.02 1.32
CA LEU A 84 -14.50 -3.24 1.93
C LEU A 84 -14.02 -2.41 3.11
N LEU A 85 -13.18 -2.96 4.01
CA LEU A 85 -12.59 -2.22 5.12
C LEU A 85 -11.70 -1.06 4.63
N LEU A 86 -10.88 -1.31 3.61
CA LEU A 86 -9.99 -0.28 3.04
C LEU A 86 -10.77 0.85 2.36
N ILE A 87 -11.85 0.52 1.63
CA ILE A 87 -12.73 1.53 1.01
C ILE A 87 -13.45 2.33 2.10
N ALA A 88 -13.90 1.69 3.18
CA ALA A 88 -14.53 2.36 4.32
C ALA A 88 -13.56 3.32 5.05
N GLN A 89 -12.24 3.07 4.97
CA GLN A 89 -11.18 3.93 5.52
C GLN A 89 -10.64 4.97 4.53
N PRO A 90 -11.32 5.33 3.46
CA PRO A 90 -10.91 5.95 2.18
C PRO A 90 -9.46 5.65 1.74
N ASP A 91 -9.05 4.36 1.81
CA ASP A 91 -7.70 3.91 1.42
C ASP A 91 -7.68 3.16 0.08
N VAL A 92 -7.97 3.90 -0.98
CA VAL A 92 -8.04 3.37 -2.35
C VAL A 92 -6.69 2.83 -2.82
N GLY A 93 -5.59 3.47 -2.42
CA GLY A 93 -4.23 3.04 -2.80
C GLY A 93 -3.92 1.62 -2.30
N MET A 94 -4.22 1.36 -1.03
CA MET A 94 -4.05 0.03 -0.44
C MET A 94 -5.02 -1.00 -1.02
N ALA A 95 -6.26 -0.60 -1.32
CA ALA A 95 -7.22 -1.49 -1.97
C ALA A 95 -6.72 -1.95 -3.35
N ILE A 96 -6.15 -1.05 -4.15
CA ILE A 96 -5.54 -1.38 -5.45
C ILE A 96 -4.34 -2.32 -5.27
N LEU A 97 -3.44 -2.03 -4.33
CA LEU A 97 -2.27 -2.84 -4.06
C LEU A 97 -2.64 -4.28 -3.67
N ILE A 98 -3.56 -4.45 -2.72
CA ILE A 98 -4.03 -5.77 -2.29
C ILE A 98 -4.74 -6.50 -3.44
N SER A 99 -5.51 -5.79 -4.25
CA SER A 99 -6.18 -6.35 -5.42
C SER A 99 -5.18 -6.87 -6.45
N PHE A 100 -4.10 -6.13 -6.67
CA PHE A 100 -3.02 -6.55 -7.56
C PHE A 100 -2.31 -7.81 -7.04
N VAL A 101 -1.93 -7.83 -5.75
CA VAL A 101 -1.30 -8.99 -5.11
C VAL A 101 -2.21 -10.21 -5.17
N TRP A 102 -3.49 -10.05 -4.85
CA TRP A 102 -4.48 -11.12 -4.94
C TRP A 102 -4.64 -11.63 -6.36
N GLY A 103 -4.79 -10.74 -7.34
CA GLY A 103 -4.94 -11.11 -8.75
C GLY A 103 -3.73 -11.86 -9.29
N LEU A 104 -2.51 -11.42 -8.92
CA LEU A 104 -1.27 -12.10 -9.30
C LEU A 104 -1.17 -13.50 -8.69
N GLN A 105 -1.48 -13.63 -7.40
CA GLN A 105 -1.49 -14.94 -6.73
C GLN A 105 -2.54 -15.88 -7.34
N PHE A 106 -3.70 -15.36 -7.67
CA PHE A 106 -4.78 -16.12 -8.27
C PHE A 106 -4.39 -16.58 -9.70
N PHE A 107 -3.73 -15.72 -10.47
CA PHE A 107 -3.14 -16.08 -11.75
C PHE A 107 -2.11 -17.21 -11.61
N LEU A 108 -1.15 -17.06 -10.69
CA LEU A 108 -0.12 -18.06 -10.42
C LEU A 108 -0.70 -19.40 -9.89
N ALA A 109 -1.84 -19.34 -9.20
CA ALA A 109 -2.57 -20.55 -8.78
C ALA A 109 -3.22 -21.30 -9.94
N GLY A 110 -3.12 -20.81 -11.17
CA GLY A 110 -3.58 -21.50 -12.39
C GLY A 110 -5.04 -21.22 -12.76
N LEU A 111 -5.47 -19.96 -12.63
CA LEU A 111 -6.78 -19.53 -13.13
C LEU A 111 -6.91 -19.78 -14.65
N PRO A 112 -8.12 -20.14 -15.11
CA PRO A 112 -8.41 -20.10 -16.52
C PRO A 112 -8.23 -18.69 -17.10
N MET A 113 -7.53 -18.56 -18.24
CA MET A 113 -7.26 -17.25 -18.86
C MET A 113 -8.52 -16.41 -19.09
N VAL A 114 -9.67 -17.06 -19.32
CA VAL A 114 -10.96 -16.38 -19.46
C VAL A 114 -11.32 -15.56 -18.22
N LEU A 115 -11.10 -16.11 -17.02
CA LEU A 115 -11.33 -15.37 -15.77
C LEU A 115 -10.31 -14.24 -15.55
N VAL A 116 -9.06 -14.47 -15.92
CA VAL A 116 -8.01 -13.42 -15.86
C VAL A 116 -8.39 -12.25 -16.76
N MET A 117 -8.81 -12.54 -18.00
CA MET A 117 -9.28 -11.50 -18.93
C MET A 117 -10.55 -10.81 -18.41
N GLY A 118 -11.50 -11.56 -17.85
CA GLY A 118 -12.71 -10.99 -17.26
C GLY A 118 -12.41 -10.04 -16.09
N ILE A 119 -11.56 -10.46 -15.16
CA ILE A 119 -11.10 -9.63 -14.02
C ILE A 119 -10.36 -8.39 -14.56
N GLY A 120 -9.42 -8.56 -15.47
CA GLY A 120 -8.68 -7.46 -16.11
C GLY A 120 -9.63 -6.44 -16.77
N THR A 121 -10.64 -6.91 -17.46
CA THR A 121 -11.68 -6.08 -18.08
C THR A 121 -12.44 -5.27 -17.02
N VAL A 122 -12.89 -5.90 -15.93
CA VAL A 122 -13.57 -5.22 -14.82
C VAL A 122 -12.67 -4.15 -14.20
N PHE A 123 -11.38 -4.42 -14.01
CA PHE A 123 -10.42 -3.42 -13.48
C PHE A 123 -10.24 -2.24 -14.44
N ILE A 124 -10.11 -2.48 -15.73
CA ILE A 124 -9.95 -1.43 -16.75
C ILE A 124 -11.22 -0.55 -16.78
N PHE A 125 -12.38 -1.16 -16.97
CA PHE A 125 -13.64 -0.40 -17.03
C PHE A 125 -13.99 0.25 -15.70
N GLY A 126 -13.72 -0.41 -14.56
CA GLY A 126 -13.86 0.16 -13.23
C GLY A 126 -12.95 1.36 -13.01
N GLY A 127 -11.70 1.30 -13.48
CA GLY A 127 -10.77 2.45 -13.46
C GLY A 127 -11.26 3.62 -14.31
N PHE A 128 -11.74 3.35 -15.52
CA PHE A 128 -12.37 4.38 -16.37
C PHE A 128 -13.61 4.98 -15.69
N ALA A 129 -14.51 4.16 -15.17
CA ALA A 129 -15.68 4.64 -14.45
C ALA A 129 -15.29 5.49 -13.23
N ALA A 130 -14.29 5.08 -12.46
CA ALA A 130 -13.79 5.83 -11.32
C ALA A 130 -13.19 7.18 -11.73
N TYR A 131 -12.46 7.25 -12.85
CA TYR A 131 -11.93 8.49 -13.38
C TYR A 131 -13.03 9.51 -13.73
N PHE A 132 -14.13 9.05 -14.33
CA PHE A 132 -15.24 9.95 -14.70
C PHE A 132 -16.16 10.29 -13.53
N GLN A 133 -16.33 9.38 -12.57
CA GLN A 133 -17.28 9.54 -11.46
C GLN A 133 -16.68 10.29 -10.26
N PHE A 134 -15.37 10.12 -9.98
CA PHE A 134 -14.75 10.66 -8.78
C PHE A 134 -13.71 11.73 -9.10
N SER A 135 -13.98 12.98 -8.71
CA SER A 135 -13.07 14.11 -8.94
C SER A 135 -11.67 13.89 -8.36
N HIS A 136 -11.57 13.32 -7.15
CA HIS A 136 -10.30 13.04 -6.50
C HIS A 136 -9.45 11.97 -7.23
N VAL A 137 -10.09 11.02 -7.94
CA VAL A 137 -9.40 10.03 -8.76
C VAL A 137 -8.87 10.71 -10.02
N ARG A 138 -9.70 11.53 -10.67
CA ARG A 138 -9.32 12.32 -11.85
C ARG A 138 -8.13 13.22 -11.53
N GLU A 139 -8.20 14.02 -10.47
CA GLU A 139 -7.12 14.91 -10.08
C GLU A 139 -5.79 14.19 -9.82
N ARG A 140 -5.82 12.99 -9.24
CA ARG A 140 -4.61 12.18 -9.03
C ARG A 140 -4.03 11.69 -10.35
N ILE A 141 -4.87 11.23 -11.28
CA ILE A 141 -4.43 10.74 -12.59
C ILE A 141 -3.91 11.92 -13.43
N ASP A 142 -4.63 13.05 -13.47
CA ASP A 142 -4.25 14.22 -14.23
C ASP A 142 -2.93 14.83 -13.72
N ARG A 143 -2.71 14.88 -12.41
CA ARG A 143 -1.42 15.27 -11.81
C ARG A 143 -0.27 14.33 -12.18
N PHE A 144 -0.55 13.05 -12.34
CA PHE A 144 0.47 12.07 -12.73
C PHE A 144 0.83 12.18 -14.22
N ILE A 145 -0.16 12.47 -15.07
CA ILE A 145 0.02 12.55 -16.53
C ILE A 145 0.61 13.89 -16.95
N ASP A 146 0.24 14.98 -16.26
CA ASP A 146 0.73 16.32 -16.56
C ASP A 146 1.78 16.80 -15.55
N PRO A 147 3.08 16.63 -15.86
CA PRO A 147 4.18 17.04 -14.99
C PRO A 147 4.24 18.57 -14.74
N GLN A 148 3.56 19.38 -15.54
CA GLN A 148 3.53 20.83 -15.36
C GLN A 148 2.59 21.28 -14.23
N ASN A 149 1.65 20.42 -13.85
CA ASN A 149 0.77 20.56 -12.68
C ASN A 149 1.37 19.94 -11.40
N ILE A 150 2.68 19.75 -11.34
CA ILE A 150 3.34 19.32 -10.10
C ILE A 150 3.11 20.42 -9.08
N ASP A 151 2.23 20.16 -8.13
CA ASP A 151 2.04 21.00 -6.96
C ASP A 151 3.40 21.21 -6.30
N VAL A 152 3.91 22.45 -6.34
CA VAL A 152 5.23 22.82 -5.81
C VAL A 152 5.35 22.44 -4.32
N TYR A 153 4.22 22.35 -3.64
CA TYR A 153 4.11 21.89 -2.25
C TYR A 153 3.73 20.41 -2.12
N GLY A 154 3.59 19.69 -3.24
CA GLY A 154 3.25 18.26 -3.24
C GLY A 154 4.39 17.40 -2.69
N GLN A 155 4.05 16.25 -2.11
CA GLN A 155 4.99 15.31 -1.50
C GLN A 155 6.10 14.87 -2.48
N VAL A 156 5.77 14.69 -3.76
CA VAL A 156 6.72 14.27 -4.79
C VAL A 156 7.73 15.37 -5.10
N SER A 157 7.28 16.63 -5.24
CA SER A 157 8.18 17.76 -5.50
C SER A 157 9.11 18.02 -4.32
N GLN A 158 8.61 17.90 -3.10
CA GLN A 158 9.43 18.02 -1.89
C GLN A 158 10.46 16.89 -1.79
N SER A 159 10.09 15.65 -2.14
CA SER A 159 11.03 14.52 -2.19
C SER A 159 12.14 14.75 -3.22
N LEU A 160 11.79 15.27 -4.40
CA LEU A 160 12.78 15.63 -5.43
C LEU A 160 13.67 16.81 -4.98
N GLU A 161 13.13 17.75 -4.22
CA GLU A 161 13.91 18.82 -3.62
C GLU A 161 14.89 18.30 -2.56
N ALA A 162 14.46 17.32 -1.73
CA ALA A 162 15.34 16.64 -0.78
C ALA A 162 16.54 15.99 -1.49
N PHE A 163 16.30 15.27 -2.60
CA PHE A 163 17.40 14.71 -3.42
C PHE A 163 18.35 15.78 -3.97
N LYS A 164 17.79 16.89 -4.47
CA LYS A 164 18.62 17.99 -4.99
C LYS A 164 19.45 18.65 -3.89
N LYS A 165 18.86 18.86 -2.71
CA LYS A 165 19.54 19.51 -1.57
C LYS A 165 20.57 18.61 -0.90
N GLY A 166 20.36 17.29 -0.91
CA GLY A 166 21.32 16.33 -0.39
C GLY A 166 22.61 16.23 -1.22
N GLY A 167 22.53 16.46 -2.53
CA GLY A 167 23.70 16.37 -3.40
C GLY A 167 24.38 15.01 -3.34
N VAL A 168 25.71 14.98 -3.55
CA VAL A 168 26.48 13.74 -3.60
C VAL A 168 26.75 13.17 -2.20
N PHE A 169 27.10 14.02 -1.24
CA PHE A 169 27.57 13.61 0.10
C PHE A 169 26.55 13.84 1.22
N GLY A 170 25.42 14.47 0.94
CA GLY A 170 24.43 14.83 1.95
C GLY A 170 24.77 16.13 2.68
N ARG A 171 23.80 16.59 3.48
CA ARG A 171 23.95 17.77 4.35
C ARG A 171 24.50 17.45 5.72
N GLY A 172 24.47 16.20 6.12
CA GLY A 172 24.82 15.70 7.45
C GLY A 172 23.63 15.12 8.19
N PRO A 173 23.86 14.16 9.10
CA PRO A 173 22.82 13.54 9.89
C PRO A 173 22.05 14.57 10.72
N GLY A 174 20.74 14.64 10.56
CA GLY A 174 19.90 15.59 11.27
C GLY A 174 19.78 16.97 10.64
N GLU A 175 20.66 17.35 9.70
CA GLU A 175 20.75 18.69 9.08
C GLU A 175 19.82 18.86 7.87
N GLY A 176 18.99 17.88 7.55
CA GLY A 176 17.97 17.96 6.51
C GLY A 176 16.84 18.92 6.92
N HIS A 177 16.46 19.85 6.05
CA HIS A 177 15.39 20.81 6.28
C HIS A 177 14.09 20.46 5.53
N VAL A 178 14.18 19.70 4.43
CA VAL A 178 12.98 19.35 3.65
C VAL A 178 12.09 18.40 4.43
N LYS A 179 12.66 17.54 5.28
CA LYS A 179 11.93 16.62 6.15
C LYS A 179 10.92 17.32 7.08
N GLU A 180 11.15 18.58 7.48
CA GLU A 180 10.25 19.34 8.35
C GLU A 180 8.92 19.68 7.66
N ASN A 181 8.96 19.86 6.34
CA ASN A 181 7.80 20.20 5.51
C ASN A 181 7.24 18.99 4.75
N LEU A 182 7.96 17.84 4.77
CA LEU A 182 7.57 16.64 4.06
C LEU A 182 6.60 15.81 4.91
N PRO A 183 5.31 15.70 4.54
CA PRO A 183 4.38 14.85 5.25
C PRO A 183 4.84 13.41 5.19
N ASP A 184 4.70 12.68 6.30
CA ASP A 184 5.07 11.26 6.41
C ASP A 184 6.56 10.98 6.11
N ALA A 185 7.45 11.96 6.42
CA ALA A 185 8.89 11.89 6.21
C ALA A 185 9.54 10.66 6.86
N HIS A 186 8.99 10.20 8.01
CA HIS A 186 9.54 9.07 8.78
C HIS A 186 9.02 7.70 8.34
N SER A 187 8.10 7.64 7.38
CA SER A 187 7.51 6.40 6.86
C SER A 187 7.65 6.33 5.35
N ASP A 188 6.75 6.96 4.62
CA ASP A 188 6.64 6.83 3.17
C ASP A 188 7.79 7.49 2.42
N PHE A 189 8.41 8.53 3.00
CA PHE A 189 9.47 9.32 2.38
C PHE A 189 10.81 9.22 3.10
N ILE A 190 11.01 8.17 3.92
CA ILE A 190 12.27 7.95 4.65
C ILE A 190 13.48 7.90 3.71
N PHE A 191 13.32 7.39 2.49
CA PHE A 191 14.37 7.35 1.48
C PHE A 191 14.81 8.75 1.04
N ALA A 192 13.84 9.67 0.85
CA ALA A 192 14.15 11.05 0.48
C ALA A 192 14.91 11.77 1.61
N VAL A 193 14.50 11.53 2.86
CA VAL A 193 15.21 12.05 4.04
C VAL A 193 16.62 11.48 4.12
N ALA A 194 16.80 10.18 3.91
CA ALA A 194 18.11 9.54 3.93
C ALA A 194 19.04 10.13 2.86
N VAL A 195 18.53 10.40 1.66
CA VAL A 195 19.35 11.02 0.60
C VAL A 195 19.63 12.49 0.89
N GLU A 196 18.72 13.24 1.51
CA GLU A 196 19.02 14.62 1.92
C GLU A 196 20.15 14.67 2.95
N GLU A 197 20.16 13.77 3.92
CA GLU A 197 21.11 13.77 5.01
C GLU A 197 22.46 13.11 4.67
N PHE A 198 22.41 11.98 3.93
CA PHE A 198 23.60 11.15 3.64
C PHE A 198 24.05 11.20 2.18
N GLY A 199 23.30 11.87 1.32
CA GLY A 199 23.64 12.08 -0.09
C GLY A 199 23.27 10.95 -1.04
N MET A 200 23.50 11.23 -2.32
CA MET A 200 23.17 10.31 -3.43
C MET A 200 23.93 8.98 -3.34
N ILE A 201 25.16 8.98 -2.83
CA ILE A 201 25.98 7.75 -2.66
C ILE A 201 25.27 6.80 -1.70
N ALA A 202 24.81 7.29 -0.56
CA ALA A 202 24.04 6.48 0.40
C ALA A 202 22.70 5.99 -0.20
N GLY A 203 22.02 6.86 -0.96
CA GLY A 203 20.82 6.48 -1.69
C GLY A 203 21.05 5.34 -2.68
N LEU A 204 22.11 5.40 -3.47
CA LEU A 204 22.48 4.34 -4.41
C LEU A 204 22.86 3.04 -3.71
N LEU A 205 23.54 3.11 -2.56
CA LEU A 205 23.83 1.93 -1.74
C LEU A 205 22.54 1.28 -1.22
N ILE A 206 21.60 2.08 -0.72
CA ILE A 206 20.28 1.57 -0.29
C ILE A 206 19.57 0.86 -1.45
N VAL A 207 19.47 1.52 -2.62
CA VAL A 207 18.83 0.92 -3.80
C VAL A 207 19.52 -0.37 -4.23
N SER A 208 20.85 -0.44 -4.17
CA SER A 208 21.62 -1.63 -4.55
C SER A 208 21.41 -2.84 -3.61
N ILE A 209 20.96 -2.61 -2.37
CA ILE A 209 20.62 -3.68 -1.43
C ILE A 209 19.25 -4.30 -1.78
N PHE A 210 18.35 -3.51 -2.37
CA PHE A 210 17.00 -3.96 -2.71
C PHE A 210 16.86 -4.43 -4.18
N GLY A 211 17.83 -4.13 -5.04
CA GLY A 211 17.86 -4.51 -6.46
C GLY A 211 18.83 -5.63 -6.74
#